data_5d81ec4eb80acf44e61686659ccf38e6
#
_entry.id   5d81ec4eb80acf44e61686659ccf38e6
#
_cell.length_a   1.000
_cell.length_b   1.000
_cell.length_c   1.000
_cell.angle_alpha   90.00
_cell.angle_beta   90.00
_cell.angle_gamma   90.00
#
_symmetry.space_group_name_H-M   'P 1'
#
loop_
_entity.id
_entity.type
_entity.pdbx_description
1 polymer ?
#
loop_
_entity_poly.entity_id
_entity_poly.type
_entity_poly.pdbx_seq_one_letter_code
_entity_poly.pdbx_strand_id
1 'polypeptide(L)'
;LVRLNVQVVVGDGKKQETGSFGIGGRSELTQWIQPDKWRKSVDEAIRQAKVNLSSVNAPAGEMTVILGPGWPGILLHEAIGHGLEGDFNRKKTSAFSDLMGKRIAAKGVTVVDDGTIKNRRGSLTIDDEGTPTQSTTLIEDGILTGYIHDRLNARLMNMKPTGNGRRESYAHMPMPRMTNTYMLNGSHKKEELIAGVKDGLYAVNFGGGQVDITSGKFVFSCTEAYQIKNGKIERPVKGATLIGNGPDILTKISGIGDDMELDPRSRYCGK
;
A
#
# COMPACT_ATOMS: atom_id res chain seq x y z
N LEU A 1 -18.99 -8.76 2.07
CA LEU A 1 -18.06 -7.68 2.39
C LEU A 1 -18.78 -6.60 3.20
N VAL A 2 -18.20 -6.22 4.31
CA VAL A 2 -18.71 -5.15 5.18
C VAL A 2 -17.73 -3.99 5.17
N ARG A 3 -18.26 -2.77 5.20
CA ARG A 3 -17.48 -1.54 5.30
C ARG A 3 -18.20 -0.53 6.18
N LEU A 4 -17.49 0.01 7.16
CA LEU A 4 -17.90 1.13 7.98
C LEU A 4 -16.96 2.30 7.71
N ASN A 5 -17.48 3.45 7.31
CA ASN A 5 -16.71 4.67 7.12
C ASN A 5 -17.20 5.75 8.08
N VAL A 6 -16.27 6.49 8.63
CA VAL A 6 -16.49 7.68 9.42
C VAL A 6 -15.80 8.85 8.75
N GLN A 7 -16.48 9.97 8.65
CA GLN A 7 -15.92 11.23 8.20
C GLN A 7 -16.30 12.32 9.18
N VAL A 8 -15.33 13.14 9.56
CA VAL A 8 -15.50 14.23 10.50
C VAL A 8 -14.93 15.51 9.90
N VAL A 9 -15.64 16.61 10.06
CA VAL A 9 -15.17 17.94 9.73
C VAL A 9 -14.95 18.71 11.02
N VAL A 10 -13.80 19.32 11.20
CA VAL A 10 -13.48 20.23 12.31
C VAL A 10 -13.11 21.60 11.78
N GLY A 11 -13.41 22.64 12.55
CA GLY A 11 -13.07 24.01 12.21
C GLY A 11 -12.75 24.85 13.42
N ASP A 12 -11.96 25.90 13.23
CA ASP A 12 -11.58 26.91 14.23
C ASP A 12 -12.22 28.28 13.97
N GLY A 13 -13.21 28.34 13.08
CA GLY A 13 -13.87 29.57 12.62
C GLY A 13 -13.16 30.24 11.43
N LYS A 14 -11.91 29.89 11.14
CA LYS A 14 -11.12 30.41 10.01
C LYS A 14 -10.80 29.35 8.96
N LYS A 15 -10.59 28.11 9.40
CA LYS A 15 -10.25 26.96 8.56
C LYS A 15 -11.16 25.79 8.91
N GLN A 16 -11.36 24.92 7.94
CA GLN A 16 -12.03 23.64 8.14
C GLN A 16 -11.17 22.55 7.53
N GLU A 17 -11.05 21.43 8.23
CA GLU A 17 -10.31 20.25 7.77
C GLU A 17 -11.12 18.98 8.03
N THR A 18 -10.90 18.01 7.18
CA THR A 18 -11.62 16.73 7.22
C THR A 18 -10.67 15.62 7.67
N GLY A 19 -11.17 14.76 8.53
CA GLY A 19 -10.56 13.48 8.84
C GLY A 19 -11.51 12.34 8.47
N SER A 20 -10.97 11.22 8.06
CA SER A 20 -11.77 10.05 7.70
C SER A 20 -11.07 8.75 8.08
N PHE A 21 -11.86 7.80 8.57
CA PHE A 21 -11.36 6.48 8.86
C PHE A 21 -12.40 5.42 8.48
N GLY A 22 -11.96 4.32 7.90
CA GLY A 22 -12.85 3.25 7.49
C GLY A 22 -12.29 1.90 7.88
N ILE A 23 -13.15 1.02 8.38
CA ILE A 23 -12.83 -0.37 8.71
C ILE A 23 -13.76 -1.30 7.96
N GLY A 24 -13.34 -2.54 7.80
CA GLY A 24 -14.18 -3.55 7.16
C GLY A 24 -13.41 -4.80 6.74
N GLY A 25 -14.15 -5.77 6.21
CA GLY A 25 -13.58 -7.05 5.80
C GLY A 25 -14.61 -8.04 5.32
N ARG A 26 -14.23 -9.32 5.34
CA ARG A 26 -15.04 -10.48 4.93
C ARG A 26 -15.59 -11.24 6.15
N SER A 27 -16.22 -10.52 7.05
CA SER A 27 -16.86 -11.10 8.23
C SER A 27 -18.26 -10.49 8.43
N GLU A 28 -18.99 -10.98 9.39
CA GLU A 28 -20.33 -10.50 9.70
C GLU A 28 -20.33 -9.03 10.14
N LEU A 29 -21.41 -8.32 9.82
CA LEU A 29 -21.59 -6.90 10.17
C LEU A 29 -21.44 -6.65 11.69
N THR A 30 -21.95 -7.56 12.50
CA THR A 30 -21.92 -7.49 13.97
C THR A 30 -20.51 -7.32 14.54
N GLN A 31 -19.49 -7.85 13.86
CA GLN A 31 -18.10 -7.69 14.27
C GLN A 31 -17.56 -6.26 14.07
N TRP A 32 -18.16 -5.50 13.16
CA TRP A 32 -17.68 -4.17 12.77
C TRP A 32 -18.41 -3.04 13.48
N ILE A 33 -19.66 -3.28 13.92
CA ILE A 33 -20.50 -2.30 14.64
C ILE A 33 -20.35 -2.39 16.15
N GLN A 34 -19.35 -3.09 16.67
CA GLN A 34 -19.05 -3.10 18.11
C GLN A 34 -18.62 -1.72 18.59
N PRO A 35 -19.07 -1.29 19.80
CA PRO A 35 -18.79 0.06 20.31
C PRO A 35 -17.30 0.44 20.33
N ASP A 36 -16.41 -0.49 20.67
CA ASP A 36 -14.97 -0.29 20.69
C ASP A 36 -14.41 0.01 19.29
N LYS A 37 -14.92 -0.64 18.24
CA LYS A 37 -14.46 -0.48 16.87
C LYS A 37 -14.92 0.82 16.22
N TRP A 38 -16.23 1.12 16.29
CA TRP A 38 -16.72 2.34 15.66
C TRP A 38 -16.26 3.60 16.42
N ARG A 39 -16.16 3.56 17.77
CA ARG A 39 -15.62 4.67 18.56
C ARG A 39 -14.16 4.94 18.19
N LYS A 40 -13.31 3.90 18.15
CA LYS A 40 -11.93 4.03 17.69
C LYS A 40 -11.86 4.65 16.29
N SER A 41 -12.78 4.30 15.40
CA SER A 41 -12.83 4.87 14.04
C SER A 41 -13.22 6.36 14.06
N VAL A 42 -14.13 6.75 14.95
CA VAL A 42 -14.50 8.17 15.17
C VAL A 42 -13.32 8.95 15.75
N ASP A 43 -12.69 8.42 16.80
CA ASP A 43 -11.54 9.06 17.46
C ASP A 43 -10.39 9.28 16.48
N GLU A 44 -10.10 8.29 15.62
CA GLU A 44 -9.07 8.41 14.61
C GLU A 44 -9.42 9.45 13.52
N ALA A 45 -10.68 9.50 13.08
CA ALA A 45 -11.13 10.53 12.14
C ALA A 45 -11.02 11.95 12.74
N ILE A 46 -11.39 12.11 14.03
CA ILE A 46 -11.24 13.38 14.76
C ILE A 46 -9.75 13.74 14.88
N ARG A 47 -8.89 12.77 15.27
CA ARG A 47 -7.45 12.98 15.40
C ARG A 47 -6.86 13.51 14.08
N GLN A 48 -7.16 12.86 12.96
CA GLN A 48 -6.68 13.28 11.63
C GLN A 48 -7.15 14.70 11.28
N ALA A 49 -8.42 15.01 11.48
CA ALA A 49 -8.95 16.33 11.20
C ALA A 49 -8.26 17.43 12.04
N LYS A 50 -8.02 17.17 13.34
CA LYS A 50 -7.29 18.09 14.23
C LYS A 50 -5.82 18.27 13.81
N VAL A 51 -5.13 17.20 13.43
CA VAL A 51 -3.75 17.23 12.92
C VAL A 51 -3.69 18.09 11.67
N ASN A 52 -4.61 17.88 10.73
CA ASN A 52 -4.66 18.67 9.49
C ASN A 52 -4.94 20.15 9.74
N LEU A 53 -5.78 20.47 10.72
CA LEU A 53 -6.08 21.86 11.10
C LEU A 53 -4.83 22.61 11.57
N SER A 54 -3.92 21.94 12.29
CA SER A 54 -2.66 22.46 12.79
C SER A 54 -1.48 22.36 11.82
N SER A 55 -1.67 21.68 10.67
CA SER A 55 -0.60 21.43 9.72
C SER A 55 -0.16 22.68 8.97
N VAL A 56 1.14 22.73 8.66
CA VAL A 56 1.76 23.72 7.77
C VAL A 56 2.03 23.10 6.39
N ASN A 57 2.38 23.89 5.40
CA ASN A 57 2.74 23.37 4.09
C ASN A 57 3.99 22.48 4.16
N ALA A 58 3.98 21.37 3.46
CA ALA A 58 5.13 20.49 3.35
C ALA A 58 6.27 21.17 2.58
N PRO A 59 7.53 20.87 2.94
CA PRO A 59 8.68 21.31 2.13
C PRO A 59 8.63 20.61 0.76
N ALA A 60 9.16 21.30 -0.26
CA ALA A 60 9.33 20.75 -1.59
C ALA A 60 10.81 20.42 -1.82
N GLY A 61 11.07 19.35 -2.57
CA GLY A 61 12.42 18.93 -2.94
C GLY A 61 12.65 17.43 -2.78
N GLU A 62 13.84 16.99 -3.14
CA GLU A 62 14.27 15.60 -2.91
C GLU A 62 14.68 15.43 -1.44
N MET A 63 14.11 14.40 -0.78
CA MET A 63 14.37 14.15 0.63
C MET A 63 14.10 12.70 1.01
N THR A 64 14.62 12.30 2.16
CA THR A 64 14.31 10.99 2.76
C THR A 64 12.86 10.96 3.24
N VAL A 65 12.14 9.89 2.90
CA VAL A 65 10.77 9.66 3.36
C VAL A 65 10.70 8.33 4.09
N ILE A 66 10.21 8.36 5.33
CA ILE A 66 9.84 7.17 6.08
C ILE A 66 8.34 6.94 5.87
N LEU A 67 7.97 5.77 5.40
CA LEU A 67 6.59 5.33 5.32
C LEU A 67 6.21 4.64 6.63
N GLY A 68 5.15 5.10 7.28
CA GLY A 68 4.61 4.41 8.45
C GLY A 68 3.97 3.06 8.10
N PRO A 69 3.63 2.22 9.09
CA PRO A 69 2.94 0.95 8.86
C PRO A 69 1.50 1.17 8.34
N GLY A 70 0.90 0.12 7.80
CA GLY A 70 -0.49 0.12 7.35
C GLY A 70 -0.72 0.77 6.00
N TRP A 71 -1.53 1.83 5.93
CA TRP A 71 -1.97 2.44 4.68
C TRP A 71 -0.84 2.96 3.76
N PRO A 72 0.29 3.46 4.24
CA PRO A 72 1.42 3.78 3.37
C PRO A 72 1.90 2.64 2.46
N GLY A 73 1.55 1.39 2.78
CA GLY A 73 1.71 0.24 1.87
C GLY A 73 1.02 0.39 0.51
N ILE A 74 0.11 1.36 0.32
CA ILE A 74 -0.46 1.69 -1.00
C ILE A 74 0.64 2.08 -1.99
N LEU A 75 1.73 2.68 -1.53
CA LEU A 75 2.86 2.98 -2.38
C LEU A 75 3.47 1.70 -2.99
N LEU A 76 3.56 0.64 -2.18
CA LEU A 76 4.00 -0.67 -2.65
C LEU A 76 3.05 -1.27 -3.69
N HIS A 77 1.73 -1.15 -3.46
CA HIS A 77 0.70 -1.58 -4.40
C HIS A 77 0.89 -0.95 -5.78
N GLU A 78 1.12 0.37 -5.83
CA GLU A 78 1.29 1.10 -7.08
C GLU A 78 2.71 0.99 -7.64
N ALA A 79 3.74 1.09 -6.80
CA ALA A 79 5.12 1.10 -7.25
C ALA A 79 5.55 -0.22 -7.92
N ILE A 80 5.03 -1.34 -7.42
CA ILE A 80 5.40 -2.67 -7.91
C ILE A 80 4.20 -3.58 -8.17
N GLY A 81 3.16 -3.55 -7.35
CA GLY A 81 2.08 -4.53 -7.38
C GLY A 81 1.44 -4.67 -8.76
N HIS A 82 1.00 -3.57 -9.35
CA HIS A 82 0.47 -3.58 -10.72
C HIS A 82 1.53 -3.93 -11.76
N GLY A 83 2.78 -3.54 -11.54
CA GLY A 83 3.90 -3.89 -12.42
C GLY A 83 4.24 -5.40 -12.42
N LEU A 84 3.85 -6.13 -11.37
CA LEU A 84 4.07 -7.57 -11.25
C LEU A 84 2.83 -8.42 -11.62
N GLU A 85 1.79 -7.83 -12.18
CA GLU A 85 0.67 -8.55 -12.80
C GLU A 85 1.14 -9.26 -14.07
N GLY A 86 0.82 -10.53 -14.20
CA GLY A 86 1.37 -11.43 -15.22
C GLY A 86 1.02 -11.06 -16.66
N ASP A 87 -0.14 -10.44 -16.90
CA ASP A 87 -0.58 -10.06 -18.23
C ASP A 87 0.28 -8.89 -18.81
N PHE A 88 0.65 -7.91 -17.99
CA PHE A 88 1.55 -6.82 -18.42
C PHE A 88 2.97 -7.35 -18.68
N ASN A 89 3.44 -8.27 -17.83
CA ASN A 89 4.76 -8.87 -18.01
C ASN A 89 4.84 -9.77 -19.24
N ARG A 90 3.80 -10.57 -19.52
CA ARG A 90 3.68 -11.36 -20.74
C ARG A 90 3.68 -10.51 -22.00
N LYS A 91 2.94 -9.38 -21.96
CA LYS A 91 2.87 -8.42 -23.08
C LYS A 91 4.10 -7.53 -23.19
N LYS A 92 5.03 -7.61 -22.24
CA LYS A 92 6.24 -6.76 -22.14
C LYS A 92 5.92 -5.26 -22.05
N THR A 93 4.84 -4.93 -21.38
CA THR A 93 4.37 -3.55 -21.15
C THR A 93 4.57 -3.07 -19.72
N SER A 94 5.17 -3.90 -18.86
CA SER A 94 5.58 -3.52 -17.51
C SER A 94 7.03 -3.11 -17.44
N ALA A 95 7.36 -2.15 -16.58
CA ALA A 95 8.73 -1.79 -16.23
C ALA A 95 9.54 -2.97 -15.61
N PHE A 96 8.86 -4.04 -15.18
CA PHE A 96 9.48 -5.24 -14.59
C PHE A 96 9.56 -6.43 -15.57
N SER A 97 9.22 -6.23 -16.83
CA SER A 97 9.31 -7.29 -17.84
C SER A 97 10.75 -7.77 -18.03
N ASP A 98 10.91 -9.09 -18.17
CA ASP A 98 12.22 -9.74 -18.35
C ASP A 98 13.21 -9.55 -17.17
N LEU A 99 12.73 -9.17 -15.97
CA LEU A 99 13.55 -9.00 -14.78
C LEU A 99 13.47 -10.16 -13.79
N MET A 100 12.79 -11.26 -14.11
CA MET A 100 12.73 -12.47 -13.28
C MET A 100 14.15 -12.95 -12.94
N GLY A 101 14.41 -13.22 -11.66
CA GLY A 101 15.74 -13.62 -11.15
C GLY A 101 16.74 -12.47 -10.98
N LYS A 102 16.39 -11.24 -11.36
CA LYS A 102 17.26 -10.08 -11.21
C LYS A 102 16.95 -9.31 -9.93
N ARG A 103 17.93 -8.60 -9.43
CA ARG A 103 17.74 -7.66 -8.31
C ARG A 103 16.99 -6.42 -8.78
N ILE A 104 15.84 -6.18 -8.18
CA ILE A 104 14.96 -5.03 -8.48
C ILE A 104 14.69 -4.16 -7.23
N ALA A 105 15.17 -4.59 -6.08
CA ALA A 105 15.02 -3.86 -4.82
C ALA A 105 16.30 -3.99 -3.97
N ALA A 106 16.42 -3.18 -2.94
CA ALA A 106 17.49 -3.26 -1.95
C ALA A 106 17.50 -4.63 -1.27
N LYS A 107 18.67 -5.03 -0.77
CA LYS A 107 18.81 -6.24 0.05
C LYS A 107 17.91 -6.16 1.29
N GLY A 108 17.31 -7.28 1.68
CA GLY A 108 16.37 -7.36 2.80
C GLY A 108 14.91 -7.07 2.40
N VAL A 109 14.66 -6.50 1.22
CA VAL A 109 13.28 -6.27 0.75
C VAL A 109 12.67 -7.59 0.31
N THR A 110 11.64 -8.03 1.03
CA THR A 110 10.82 -9.20 0.67
C THR A 110 9.36 -8.79 0.60
N VAL A 111 8.71 -9.08 -0.52
CA VAL A 111 7.32 -8.70 -0.79
C VAL A 111 6.52 -9.91 -1.19
N VAL A 112 5.34 -10.04 -0.60
CA VAL A 112 4.40 -11.13 -0.86
C VAL A 112 3.03 -10.59 -1.26
N ASP A 113 2.29 -11.39 -2.05
CA ASP A 113 0.86 -11.21 -2.26
C ASP A 113 0.14 -12.42 -1.67
N ASP A 114 -0.68 -12.21 -0.64
CA ASP A 114 -1.28 -13.28 0.16
C ASP A 114 -2.81 -13.19 0.19
N GLY A 115 -3.46 -14.07 -0.54
CA GLY A 115 -4.93 -14.19 -0.57
C GLY A 115 -5.51 -15.01 0.59
N THR A 116 -4.69 -15.61 1.46
CA THR A 116 -5.14 -16.56 2.49
C THR A 116 -5.43 -15.93 3.84
N ILE A 117 -5.09 -14.66 4.04
CA ILE A 117 -5.25 -13.96 5.32
C ILE A 117 -6.73 -13.87 5.69
N LYS A 118 -7.11 -14.47 6.82
CA LYS A 118 -8.51 -14.56 7.26
C LYS A 118 -9.14 -13.17 7.42
N ASN A 119 -10.40 -13.08 7.01
CA ASN A 119 -11.27 -11.91 7.18
C ASN A 119 -10.79 -10.62 6.49
N ARG A 120 -9.70 -10.64 5.74
CA ARG A 120 -9.25 -9.49 4.97
C ARG A 120 -10.09 -9.29 3.72
N ARG A 121 -10.29 -8.03 3.33
CA ARG A 121 -11.08 -7.69 2.15
C ARG A 121 -10.48 -8.25 0.86
N GLY A 122 -9.16 -8.18 0.73
CA GLY A 122 -8.43 -8.67 -0.44
C GLY A 122 -8.35 -10.20 -0.53
N SER A 123 -8.63 -10.91 0.57
CA SER A 123 -8.50 -12.37 0.61
C SER A 123 -9.66 -13.07 -0.08
N LEU A 124 -9.36 -14.24 -0.64
CA LEU A 124 -10.30 -15.12 -1.34
C LEU A 124 -10.06 -16.56 -0.89
N THR A 125 -11.05 -17.42 -1.01
CA THR A 125 -10.86 -18.88 -0.89
C THR A 125 -10.41 -19.47 -2.23
N ILE A 126 -11.06 -19.02 -3.27
CA ILE A 126 -10.75 -19.28 -4.67
C ILE A 126 -10.90 -17.99 -5.45
N ASP A 127 -10.16 -17.84 -6.54
CA ASP A 127 -10.32 -16.72 -7.47
C ASP A 127 -11.53 -16.88 -8.40
N ASP A 128 -11.76 -15.92 -9.28
CA ASP A 128 -12.92 -15.96 -10.20
C ASP A 128 -12.78 -17.00 -11.34
N GLU A 129 -11.67 -17.71 -11.38
CA GLU A 129 -11.43 -18.85 -12.27
C GLU A 129 -11.48 -20.20 -11.54
N GLY A 130 -11.79 -20.22 -10.22
CA GLY A 130 -11.82 -21.39 -9.37
C GLY A 130 -10.45 -21.93 -8.97
N THR A 131 -9.40 -21.09 -9.05
CA THR A 131 -8.06 -21.44 -8.55
C THR A 131 -7.97 -21.09 -7.07
N PRO A 132 -7.53 -22.02 -6.18
CA PRO A 132 -7.28 -21.68 -4.79
C PRO A 132 -6.27 -20.55 -4.65
N THR A 133 -6.55 -19.59 -3.76
CA THR A 133 -5.58 -18.53 -3.47
C THR A 133 -4.44 -19.08 -2.62
N GLN A 134 -3.32 -18.39 -2.68
CA GLN A 134 -2.11 -18.76 -1.96
C GLN A 134 -1.34 -17.53 -1.50
N SER A 135 -0.27 -17.73 -0.76
CA SER A 135 0.76 -16.71 -0.53
C SER A 135 1.84 -16.87 -1.60
N THR A 136 2.05 -15.83 -2.40
CA THR A 136 3.00 -15.80 -3.50
C THR A 136 4.10 -14.80 -3.18
N THR A 137 5.36 -15.27 -3.09
CA THR A 137 6.51 -14.39 -2.95
C THR A 137 6.80 -13.74 -4.31
N LEU A 138 6.77 -12.43 -4.34
CA LEU A 138 7.03 -11.62 -5.54
C LEU A 138 8.49 -11.17 -5.61
N ILE A 139 9.00 -10.70 -4.48
CA ILE A 139 10.39 -10.27 -4.31
C ILE A 139 10.93 -10.97 -3.06
N GLU A 140 12.10 -11.58 -3.17
CA GLU A 140 12.80 -12.20 -2.05
C GLU A 140 14.21 -11.62 -1.93
N ASP A 141 14.52 -11.03 -0.78
CA ASP A 141 15.80 -10.36 -0.54
C ASP A 141 16.22 -9.41 -1.69
N GLY A 142 15.25 -8.69 -2.26
CA GLY A 142 15.46 -7.76 -3.36
C GLY A 142 15.52 -8.39 -4.76
N ILE A 143 15.39 -9.71 -4.88
CA ILE A 143 15.36 -10.43 -6.16
C ILE A 143 13.90 -10.66 -6.58
N LEU A 144 13.57 -10.40 -7.83
CA LEU A 144 12.27 -10.72 -8.40
C LEU A 144 12.13 -12.23 -8.57
N THR A 145 11.21 -12.86 -7.84
CA THR A 145 11.03 -14.32 -7.82
C THR A 145 9.67 -14.76 -8.35
N GLY A 146 8.70 -13.85 -8.48
CA GLY A 146 7.37 -14.21 -8.92
C GLY A 146 6.56 -13.07 -9.53
N TYR A 147 5.58 -13.45 -10.30
CA TYR A 147 4.47 -12.61 -10.76
C TYR A 147 3.15 -13.17 -10.22
N ILE A 148 2.11 -12.35 -10.15
CA ILE A 148 0.74 -12.83 -9.89
C ILE A 148 0.05 -13.20 -11.21
N HIS A 149 -0.60 -14.36 -11.24
CA HIS A 149 -1.15 -14.94 -12.46
C HIS A 149 -2.61 -15.35 -12.33
N ASP A 150 -3.39 -15.12 -13.39
CA ASP A 150 -4.57 -15.87 -13.75
C ASP A 150 -4.17 -17.15 -14.51
N ARG A 151 -5.14 -18.00 -14.88
CA ARG A 151 -4.87 -19.25 -15.62
C ARG A 151 -4.35 -19.00 -17.03
N LEU A 152 -4.88 -17.98 -17.73
CA LEU A 152 -4.50 -17.67 -19.10
C LEU A 152 -3.04 -17.25 -19.18
N ASN A 153 -2.66 -16.25 -18.38
CA ASN A 153 -1.30 -15.71 -18.42
C ASN A 153 -0.28 -16.69 -17.85
N ALA A 154 -0.65 -17.46 -16.80
CA ALA A 154 0.18 -18.55 -16.29
C ALA A 154 0.52 -19.56 -17.40
N ARG A 155 -0.49 -20.06 -18.13
CA ARG A 155 -0.30 -21.00 -19.23
C ARG A 155 0.59 -20.43 -20.33
N LEU A 156 0.34 -19.18 -20.76
CA LEU A 156 1.10 -18.56 -21.86
C LEU A 156 2.54 -18.24 -21.47
N MET A 157 2.83 -18.12 -20.18
CA MET A 157 4.19 -17.90 -19.66
C MET A 157 4.85 -19.19 -19.15
N ASN A 158 4.21 -20.35 -19.31
CA ASN A 158 4.66 -21.63 -18.78
C ASN A 158 4.91 -21.60 -17.26
N MET A 159 4.02 -20.92 -16.52
CA MET A 159 4.05 -20.78 -15.07
C MET A 159 2.80 -21.41 -14.44
N LYS A 160 2.76 -21.48 -13.10
CA LYS A 160 1.58 -21.92 -12.36
C LYS A 160 0.65 -20.73 -12.07
N PRO A 161 -0.69 -20.91 -12.11
CA PRO A 161 -1.61 -19.88 -11.65
C PRO A 161 -1.45 -19.68 -10.14
N THR A 162 -1.63 -18.43 -9.69
CA THR A 162 -1.41 -18.05 -8.29
C THR A 162 -2.70 -17.78 -7.51
N GLY A 163 -3.87 -17.99 -8.14
CA GLY A 163 -5.16 -17.71 -7.51
C GLY A 163 -5.46 -16.21 -7.47
N ASN A 164 -4.96 -15.47 -8.45
CA ASN A 164 -5.12 -14.04 -8.60
C ASN A 164 -5.99 -13.64 -9.80
N GLY A 165 -6.67 -14.61 -10.44
CA GLY A 165 -7.59 -14.35 -11.55
C GLY A 165 -8.88 -13.70 -11.04
N ARG A 166 -8.98 -12.37 -11.12
CA ARG A 166 -10.11 -11.60 -10.61
C ARG A 166 -10.76 -10.77 -11.70
N ARG A 167 -12.07 -10.58 -11.59
CA ARG A 167 -12.86 -9.74 -12.50
C ARG A 167 -13.43 -8.53 -11.75
N GLU A 168 -13.61 -7.44 -12.45
CA GLU A 168 -14.26 -6.24 -11.92
C GLU A 168 -15.73 -6.53 -11.59
N SER A 169 -16.43 -7.21 -12.51
CA SER A 169 -17.81 -7.64 -12.36
C SER A 169 -18.09 -8.89 -13.21
N TYR A 170 -19.30 -9.44 -13.12
CA TYR A 170 -19.72 -10.58 -13.93
C TYR A 170 -19.60 -10.33 -15.45
N ALA A 171 -19.60 -9.09 -15.89
CA ALA A 171 -19.49 -8.73 -17.31
C ALA A 171 -18.04 -8.66 -17.81
N HIS A 172 -17.06 -8.82 -16.95
CA HIS A 172 -15.64 -8.67 -17.29
C HIS A 172 -14.91 -10.02 -17.25
N MET A 173 -13.91 -10.16 -18.11
CA MET A 173 -13.02 -11.31 -18.07
C MET A 173 -12.10 -11.23 -16.84
N PRO A 174 -11.77 -12.37 -16.21
CA PRO A 174 -10.75 -12.40 -15.19
C PRO A 174 -9.40 -11.95 -15.73
N MET A 175 -8.63 -11.32 -14.87
CA MET A 175 -7.26 -10.89 -15.14
C MET A 175 -6.43 -10.94 -13.85
N PRO A 176 -5.09 -10.97 -13.92
CA PRO A 176 -4.26 -10.96 -12.73
C PRO A 176 -4.53 -9.71 -11.89
N ARG A 177 -4.79 -9.89 -10.60
CA ARG A 177 -5.03 -8.81 -9.64
C ARG A 177 -4.48 -9.19 -8.28
N MET A 178 -3.89 -8.21 -7.60
CA MET A 178 -3.42 -8.35 -6.23
C MET A 178 -4.52 -8.78 -5.27
N THR A 179 -4.13 -9.51 -4.25
CA THR A 179 -4.95 -9.83 -3.07
C THR A 179 -4.54 -8.93 -1.89
N ASN A 180 -3.66 -9.36 -1.02
CA ASN A 180 -3.07 -8.51 0.01
C ASN A 180 -1.55 -8.47 -0.23
N THR A 181 -1.09 -7.40 -0.83
CA THR A 181 0.33 -7.21 -1.14
C THR A 181 0.99 -6.41 -0.02
N TYR A 182 2.05 -6.94 0.57
CA TYR A 182 2.78 -6.27 1.65
C TYR A 182 4.25 -6.67 1.68
N MET A 183 5.06 -5.80 2.30
CA MET A 183 6.47 -6.05 2.58
C MET A 183 6.59 -6.73 3.94
N LEU A 184 7.46 -7.73 4.07
CA LEU A 184 7.75 -8.37 5.34
C LEU A 184 8.56 -7.42 6.25
N ASN A 185 8.49 -7.69 7.56
CA ASN A 185 9.29 -6.97 8.56
C ASN A 185 10.79 -7.06 8.27
N GLY A 186 11.46 -5.93 8.50
CA GLY A 186 12.90 -5.88 8.64
C GLY A 186 13.33 -5.99 10.10
N SER A 187 14.49 -5.44 10.41
CA SER A 187 15.11 -5.54 11.75
C SER A 187 15.20 -4.22 12.50
N HIS A 188 14.90 -3.10 11.85
CA HIS A 188 15.06 -1.79 12.47
C HIS A 188 13.85 -1.42 13.33
N LYS A 189 14.12 -0.77 14.46
CA LYS A 189 13.05 -0.11 15.21
C LYS A 189 12.67 1.20 14.51
N LYS A 190 11.39 1.56 14.61
CA LYS A 190 10.88 2.82 14.05
C LYS A 190 11.68 4.05 14.52
N GLU A 191 12.03 4.06 15.81
CA GLU A 191 12.79 5.14 16.42
C GLU A 191 14.20 5.25 15.85
N GLU A 192 14.83 4.13 15.51
CA GLU A 192 16.15 4.08 14.86
C GLU A 192 16.08 4.66 13.45
N LEU A 193 15.06 4.28 12.69
CA LEU A 193 14.83 4.82 11.34
C LEU A 193 14.64 6.34 11.39
N ILE A 194 13.84 6.85 12.31
CA ILE A 194 13.60 8.29 12.47
C ILE A 194 14.89 9.00 12.90
N ALA A 195 15.63 8.43 13.86
CA ALA A 195 16.89 9.01 14.36
C ALA A 195 17.96 9.12 13.27
N GLY A 196 17.94 8.23 12.27
CA GLY A 196 18.86 8.26 11.13
C GLY A 196 18.57 9.35 10.09
N VAL A 197 17.45 10.07 10.18
CA VAL A 197 17.05 11.08 9.19
C VAL A 197 17.34 12.49 9.69
N LYS A 198 18.26 13.18 9.01
CA LYS A 198 18.58 14.58 9.35
C LYS A 198 17.48 15.55 8.95
N ASP A 199 16.93 15.40 7.74
CA ASP A 199 15.83 16.17 7.17
C ASP A 199 14.98 15.28 6.27
N GLY A 200 13.68 15.25 6.50
CA GLY A 200 12.81 14.35 5.75
C GLY A 200 11.35 14.41 6.19
N LEU A 201 10.60 13.43 5.75
CA LEU A 201 9.18 13.26 6.09
C LEU A 201 8.90 11.88 6.68
N TYR A 202 8.02 11.83 7.65
CA TYR A 202 7.33 10.64 8.12
C TYR A 202 5.91 10.66 7.58
N ALA A 203 5.62 9.84 6.56
CA ALA A 203 4.33 9.78 5.90
C ALA A 203 3.46 8.69 6.54
N VAL A 204 2.32 9.09 7.10
CA VAL A 204 1.42 8.22 7.86
C VAL A 204 0.18 7.85 7.06
N ASN A 205 -0.29 8.75 6.19
CA ASN A 205 -1.55 8.55 5.50
C ASN A 205 -1.55 9.19 4.10
N PHE A 206 -2.27 8.53 3.18
CA PHE A 206 -2.39 8.97 1.78
C PHE A 206 -3.85 9.09 1.37
N GLY A 207 -4.16 10.07 0.54
CA GLY A 207 -5.48 10.26 -0.04
C GLY A 207 -5.74 9.37 -1.25
N GLY A 208 -4.76 9.27 -2.09
CA GLY A 208 -4.80 8.49 -3.33
C GLY A 208 -3.55 8.71 -4.15
N GLY A 209 -3.41 7.98 -5.23
CA GLY A 209 -2.31 8.08 -6.16
C GLY A 209 -2.59 7.30 -7.43
N GLN A 210 -1.64 7.32 -8.32
CA GLN A 210 -1.68 6.59 -9.59
C GLN A 210 -0.27 6.22 -10.03
N VAL A 211 -0.19 5.18 -10.85
CA VAL A 211 1.05 4.73 -11.48
C VAL A 211 0.88 4.60 -12.99
N ASP A 212 1.90 4.95 -13.73
CA ASP A 212 2.11 4.51 -15.10
C ASP A 212 2.91 3.20 -15.08
N ILE A 213 2.26 2.08 -15.35
CA ILE A 213 2.83 0.73 -15.26
C ILE A 213 3.99 0.55 -16.21
N THR A 214 3.97 1.21 -17.37
CA THR A 214 4.99 1.09 -18.40
C THR A 214 6.29 1.76 -17.99
N SER A 215 6.22 2.97 -17.46
CA SER A 215 7.40 3.71 -17.01
C SER A 215 7.74 3.49 -15.53
N GLY A 216 6.79 2.98 -14.74
CA GLY A 216 6.92 2.86 -13.29
C GLY A 216 6.78 4.18 -12.52
N LYS A 217 6.48 5.29 -13.19
CA LYS A 217 6.29 6.59 -12.52
C LYS A 217 5.01 6.62 -11.72
N PHE A 218 5.08 7.12 -10.50
CA PHE A 218 3.93 7.26 -9.60
C PHE A 218 3.82 8.65 -8.98
N VAL A 219 2.61 8.99 -8.57
CA VAL A 219 2.28 10.20 -7.82
C VAL A 219 1.32 9.84 -6.69
N PHE A 220 1.64 10.26 -5.46
CA PHE A 220 0.82 10.02 -4.27
C PHE A 220 0.67 11.28 -3.42
N SER A 221 -0.57 11.62 -3.07
CA SER A 221 -0.87 12.72 -2.18
C SER A 221 -0.96 12.24 -0.73
N CYS A 222 -0.11 12.76 0.15
CA CYS A 222 -0.19 12.52 1.58
C CYS A 222 -1.34 13.33 2.19
N THR A 223 -2.17 12.69 2.99
CA THR A 223 -3.20 13.34 3.80
C THR A 223 -2.77 13.53 5.25
N GLU A 224 -1.70 12.87 5.67
CA GLU A 224 -1.05 13.08 6.97
C GLU A 224 0.43 12.74 6.83
N ALA A 225 1.28 13.70 7.13
CA ALA A 225 2.72 13.51 7.22
C ALA A 225 3.30 14.45 8.27
N TYR A 226 4.51 14.14 8.71
CA TYR A 226 5.23 14.93 9.70
C TYR A 226 6.63 15.24 9.19
N GLN A 227 7.11 16.44 9.48
CA GLN A 227 8.49 16.80 9.20
C GLN A 227 9.42 16.12 10.20
N ILE A 228 10.52 15.56 9.68
CA ILE A 228 11.62 15.06 10.51
C ILE A 228 12.75 16.08 10.42
N LYS A 229 13.28 16.48 11.58
CA LYS A 229 14.49 17.31 11.70
C LYS A 229 15.42 16.72 12.75
N ASN A 230 16.68 16.54 12.38
CA ASN A 230 17.73 16.04 13.28
C ASN A 230 17.30 14.78 14.07
N GLY A 231 16.71 13.82 13.38
CA GLY A 231 16.28 12.55 13.98
C GLY A 231 15.03 12.62 14.85
N LYS A 232 14.21 13.68 14.74
CA LYS A 232 12.99 13.85 15.55
C LYS A 232 11.82 14.27 14.68
N ILE A 233 10.64 13.72 14.99
CA ILE A 233 9.37 14.19 14.44
C ILE A 233 9.06 15.55 15.07
N GLU A 234 8.84 16.58 14.26
CA GLU A 234 8.56 17.93 14.75
C GLU A 234 7.06 18.27 14.60
N ARG A 235 6.65 18.65 13.42
CA ARG A 235 5.31 19.21 13.19
C ARG A 235 4.58 18.50 12.04
N PRO A 236 3.25 18.48 12.08
CA PRO A 236 2.48 17.95 10.98
C PRO A 236 2.57 18.86 9.76
N VAL A 237 2.58 18.24 8.58
CA VAL A 237 2.61 18.94 7.29
C VAL A 237 1.48 18.44 6.41
N LYS A 238 1.00 19.30 5.52
CA LYS A 238 -0.02 18.99 4.51
C LYS A 238 0.43 19.40 3.11
N GLY A 239 -0.25 18.86 2.10
CA GLY A 239 0.06 19.12 0.69
C GLY A 239 1.33 18.41 0.19
N ALA A 240 1.89 17.49 0.97
CA ALA A 240 3.00 16.65 0.51
C ALA A 240 2.51 15.72 -0.60
N THR A 241 3.20 15.74 -1.73
CA THR A 241 2.96 14.81 -2.84
C THR A 241 4.25 14.08 -3.12
N LEU A 242 4.23 12.74 -2.96
CA LEU A 242 5.36 11.89 -3.29
C LEU A 242 5.32 11.58 -4.78
N ILE A 243 6.41 11.90 -5.47
CA ILE A 243 6.61 11.63 -6.89
C ILE A 243 7.86 10.80 -7.03
N GLY A 244 7.78 9.71 -7.79
CA GLY A 244 8.93 8.83 -7.97
C GLY A 244 8.73 7.82 -9.08
N ASN A 245 9.68 6.88 -9.14
CA ASN A 245 9.66 5.75 -10.04
C ASN A 245 9.83 4.46 -9.22
N GLY A 246 8.91 3.52 -9.36
CA GLY A 246 8.87 2.29 -8.56
C GLY A 246 10.18 1.49 -8.61
N PRO A 247 10.66 1.09 -9.78
CA PRO A 247 11.95 0.40 -9.94
C PRO A 247 13.15 1.14 -9.30
N ASP A 248 13.19 2.46 -9.43
CA ASP A 248 14.29 3.25 -8.85
C ASP A 248 14.21 3.32 -7.32
N ILE A 249 13.03 3.64 -6.78
CA ILE A 249 12.84 3.82 -5.33
C ILE A 249 13.08 2.51 -4.55
N LEU A 250 12.68 1.36 -5.10
CA LEU A 250 12.90 0.08 -4.44
C LEU A 250 14.38 -0.21 -4.20
N THR A 251 15.25 0.24 -5.10
CA THR A 251 16.70 0.06 -4.94
C THR A 251 17.31 1.02 -3.92
N LYS A 252 16.60 2.11 -3.57
CA LYS A 252 17.02 3.15 -2.63
C LYS A 252 16.49 2.95 -1.20
N ILE A 253 15.77 1.86 -0.94
CA ILE A 253 15.33 1.53 0.43
C ILE A 253 16.57 1.28 1.29
N SER A 254 16.74 2.11 2.32
CA SER A 254 17.90 2.07 3.21
C SER A 254 17.61 1.40 4.56
N GLY A 255 16.34 1.20 4.92
CA GLY A 255 15.95 0.53 6.16
C GLY A 255 14.51 0.05 6.11
N ILE A 256 14.22 -1.05 6.80
CA ILE A 256 12.90 -1.66 6.90
C ILE A 256 12.61 -1.88 8.38
N GLY A 257 11.47 -1.35 8.85
CA GLY A 257 11.00 -1.47 10.23
C GLY A 257 10.52 -2.88 10.57
N ASP A 258 10.42 -3.15 11.89
CA ASP A 258 9.88 -4.38 12.45
C ASP A 258 8.39 -4.25 12.86
N ASP A 259 7.78 -3.11 12.52
CA ASP A 259 6.43 -2.71 12.93
C ASP A 259 5.40 -2.78 11.78
N MET A 260 5.58 -3.69 10.81
CA MET A 260 4.64 -3.86 9.70
C MET A 260 3.23 -4.17 10.23
N GLU A 261 2.26 -3.42 9.72
CA GLU A 261 0.84 -3.66 9.95
C GLU A 261 0.09 -3.69 8.62
N LEU A 262 -0.90 -4.56 8.52
CA LEU A 262 -1.83 -4.53 7.41
C LEU A 262 -2.81 -3.37 7.59
N ASP A 263 -3.07 -2.60 6.53
CA ASP A 263 -4.04 -1.50 6.59
C ASP A 263 -5.41 -2.00 7.12
N PRO A 264 -5.89 -1.46 8.26
CA PRO A 264 -7.18 -1.87 8.82
C PRO A 264 -8.37 -1.41 7.97
N ARG A 265 -8.15 -0.50 7.04
CA ARG A 265 -9.19 0.10 6.22
C ARG A 265 -9.60 -0.83 5.08
N SER A 266 -10.86 -0.77 4.71
CA SER A 266 -11.39 -1.51 3.57
C SER A 266 -11.37 -0.62 2.32
N ARG A 267 -10.19 -0.25 1.84
CA ARG A 267 -10.05 0.48 0.58
C ARG A 267 -10.12 -0.46 -0.62
N TYR A 268 -10.34 0.09 -1.78
CA TYR A 268 -10.60 -0.63 -3.02
C TYR A 268 -9.77 -0.04 -4.15
N CYS A 269 -9.11 -0.91 -4.90
CA CYS A 269 -8.52 -0.54 -6.18
C CYS A 269 -9.61 -0.68 -7.23
N GLY A 270 -9.95 0.42 -7.89
CA GLY A 270 -11.02 0.49 -8.91
C GLY A 270 -10.57 0.12 -10.31
N LYS A 271 -9.48 -0.64 -10.44
CA LYS A 271 -8.96 -1.05 -11.74
C LYS A 271 -9.57 -2.35 -12.19
#